data_7dd3f2e7fed5608449169e2310959155
#
_entry.id   7dd3f2e7fed5608449169e2310959155
#
_cell.length_a   1.000
_cell.length_b   1.000
_cell.length_c   1.000
_cell.angle_alpha   90.00
_cell.angle_beta   90.00
_cell.angle_gamma   90.00
#
_symmetry.space_group_name_H-M   'P 1'
#
loop_
_entity.id
_entity.type
_entity.pdbx_description
1 polymer ?
#
loop_
_entity_poly.entity_id
_entity_poly.type
_entity_poly.pdbx_seq_one_letter_code
_entity_poly.pdbx_strand_id
1 'polypeptide(L)'
;MLYAWVDDQKRAPVAKGERTTCRDCGGLLNAVMPVENTPHWRHKAGDCDPWSEPEGPWHLGWKELFDMSCREIALRDPATGELHRADVLVGSGTPMATVLELQHSSISEDERNAREAFYRREHRMFWLVHIHSESSFLGTYFGMSLDFKSRVVNLDGKEFAIMRWMGPNKQFIEKWKRAAA
;
A
#
# COMPACT_ATOMS: atom_id res chain seq x y z
N MET A 1 -11.60 -3.24 1.44
CA MET A 1 -11.48 -1.78 1.18
C MET A 1 -12.17 -1.00 2.28
N LEU A 2 -11.62 0.13 2.69
CA LEU A 2 -12.25 0.99 3.72
C LEU A 2 -13.38 1.84 3.14
N TYR A 3 -13.23 2.33 1.93
CA TYR A 3 -14.14 3.30 1.34
C TYR A 3 -14.79 2.76 0.07
N ALA A 4 -16.09 3.03 -0.08
CA ALA A 4 -16.83 2.82 -1.32
C ALA A 4 -17.73 4.02 -1.62
N TRP A 5 -18.21 4.09 -2.83
CA TRP A 5 -19.16 5.12 -3.24
C TRP A 5 -20.57 4.72 -2.85
N VAL A 6 -21.22 5.58 -2.08
CA VAL A 6 -22.63 5.47 -1.66
C VAL A 6 -23.27 6.82 -1.89
N ASP A 7 -24.31 6.89 -2.70
CA ASP A 7 -25.02 8.13 -3.03
C ASP A 7 -24.06 9.28 -3.43
N ASP A 8 -23.12 8.98 -4.33
CA ASP A 8 -22.07 9.87 -4.82
C ASP A 8 -21.07 10.39 -3.77
N GLN A 9 -21.09 9.83 -2.58
CA GLN A 9 -20.09 10.10 -1.55
C GLN A 9 -19.16 8.89 -1.36
N LYS A 10 -17.86 9.10 -1.39
CA LYS A 10 -16.86 8.08 -1.06
C LYS A 10 -16.71 8.02 0.45
N ARG A 11 -17.14 6.93 1.07
CA ARG A 11 -17.18 6.80 2.53
C ARG A 11 -17.02 5.35 3.02
N ALA A 12 -16.70 5.21 4.30
CA ALA A 12 -16.83 3.94 5.02
C ALA A 12 -18.31 3.58 5.26
N PRO A 13 -18.63 2.31 5.52
CA PRO A 13 -19.97 1.92 5.92
C PRO A 13 -20.30 2.48 7.31
N VAL A 14 -21.55 2.87 7.52
CA VAL A 14 -22.02 3.47 8.79
C VAL A 14 -23.01 2.58 9.53
N ALA A 15 -23.58 1.58 8.86
CA ALA A 15 -24.55 0.68 9.48
C ALA A 15 -24.41 -0.78 8.96
N LYS A 16 -24.75 -1.72 9.83
CA LYS A 16 -24.85 -3.12 9.45
C LYS A 16 -25.96 -3.32 8.42
N GLY A 17 -25.67 -4.07 7.37
CA GLY A 17 -26.63 -4.35 6.31
C GLY A 17 -26.62 -3.35 5.16
N GLU A 18 -25.84 -2.26 5.24
CA GLU A 18 -25.64 -1.39 4.08
C GLU A 18 -25.05 -2.18 2.90
N ARG A 19 -25.45 -1.79 1.71
CA ARG A 19 -24.99 -2.38 0.45
C ARG A 19 -24.72 -1.27 -0.56
N THR A 20 -23.73 -1.49 -1.39
CA THR A 20 -23.47 -0.62 -2.55
C THR A 20 -22.82 -1.45 -3.65
N THR A 21 -22.54 -0.83 -4.77
CA THR A 21 -21.85 -1.46 -5.91
C THR A 21 -20.44 -0.91 -6.01
N CYS A 22 -19.47 -1.78 -6.18
CA CYS A 22 -18.09 -1.36 -6.45
C CYS A 22 -18.04 -0.65 -7.82
N ARG A 23 -17.59 0.59 -7.86
CA ARG A 23 -17.46 1.35 -9.12
C ARG A 23 -16.38 0.77 -10.05
N ASP A 24 -15.44 0.01 -9.50
CA ASP A 24 -14.29 -0.49 -10.25
C ASP A 24 -14.60 -1.79 -11.01
N CYS A 25 -15.41 -2.67 -10.42
CA CYS A 25 -15.73 -3.98 -11.01
C CYS A 25 -17.23 -4.26 -11.18
N GLY A 26 -18.12 -3.39 -10.70
CA GLY A 26 -19.57 -3.60 -10.72
C GLY A 26 -20.08 -4.62 -9.68
N GLY A 27 -19.20 -5.21 -8.87
CA GLY A 27 -19.57 -6.23 -7.89
C GLY A 27 -20.30 -5.65 -6.67
N LEU A 28 -21.21 -6.44 -6.10
CA LEU A 28 -21.95 -6.05 -4.90
C LEU A 28 -21.03 -5.99 -3.67
N LEU A 29 -21.11 -4.90 -2.94
CA LEU A 29 -20.42 -4.68 -1.68
C LEU A 29 -21.39 -4.75 -0.50
N ASN A 30 -20.98 -5.43 0.57
CA ASN A 30 -21.69 -5.48 1.83
C ASN A 30 -20.87 -4.76 2.92
N ALA A 31 -21.54 -4.01 3.77
CA ALA A 31 -20.95 -3.43 4.97
C ALA A 31 -20.55 -4.53 5.96
N VAL A 32 -19.31 -4.48 6.41
CA VAL A 32 -18.78 -5.29 7.52
C VAL A 32 -18.55 -4.34 8.69
N MET A 33 -19.26 -4.61 9.80
CA MET A 33 -19.22 -3.80 11.02
C MET A 33 -18.68 -4.65 12.17
N PRO A 34 -17.36 -4.87 12.23
CA PRO A 34 -16.75 -5.67 13.29
C PRO A 34 -16.77 -4.91 14.63
N VAL A 35 -16.69 -5.64 15.74
CA VAL A 35 -16.72 -5.05 17.09
C VAL A 35 -15.39 -4.37 17.42
N GLU A 36 -14.27 -5.00 17.02
CA GLU A 36 -12.92 -4.56 17.42
C GLU A 36 -12.10 -3.94 16.28
N ASN A 37 -12.53 -4.10 15.04
CA ASN A 37 -11.81 -3.64 13.86
C ASN A 37 -12.53 -2.49 13.15
N THR A 38 -11.87 -1.85 12.21
CA THR A 38 -12.44 -0.75 11.42
C THR A 38 -13.58 -1.24 10.52
N PRO A 39 -14.74 -0.57 10.49
CA PRO A 39 -15.80 -0.81 9.53
C PRO A 39 -15.27 -0.71 8.09
N HIS A 40 -15.66 -1.66 7.24
CA HIS A 40 -15.16 -1.74 5.88
C HIS A 40 -16.17 -2.38 4.92
N TRP A 41 -15.97 -2.18 3.63
CA TRP A 41 -16.72 -2.81 2.57
C TRP A 41 -16.06 -4.10 2.12
N ARG A 42 -16.85 -5.13 1.86
CA ARG A 42 -16.38 -6.43 1.35
C ARG A 42 -17.23 -6.86 0.17
N HIS A 43 -16.58 -7.31 -0.90
CA HIS A 43 -17.25 -7.91 -2.04
C HIS A 43 -18.02 -9.17 -1.63
N LYS A 44 -19.21 -9.34 -2.22
CA LYS A 44 -20.01 -10.55 -1.99
C LYS A 44 -19.37 -11.78 -2.63
N ALA A 45 -18.76 -11.64 -3.79
CA ALA A 45 -18.22 -12.71 -4.61
C ALA A 45 -16.74 -12.46 -4.96
N GLY A 46 -15.85 -12.63 -3.96
CA GLY A 46 -14.41 -12.43 -4.15
C GLY A 46 -14.00 -10.95 -4.29
N ASP A 47 -12.78 -10.63 -3.94
CA ASP A 47 -12.27 -9.27 -4.11
C ASP A 47 -11.87 -9.02 -5.57
N CYS A 48 -12.04 -7.79 -6.06
CA CYS A 48 -11.61 -7.40 -7.40
C CYS A 48 -10.14 -6.97 -7.45
N ASP A 49 -9.51 -6.88 -6.29
CA ASP A 49 -8.09 -6.63 -6.13
C ASP A 49 -7.46 -7.76 -5.30
N PRO A 50 -6.66 -8.64 -5.93
CA PRO A 50 -6.02 -9.76 -5.23
C PRO A 50 -4.95 -9.32 -4.23
N TRP A 51 -4.50 -8.04 -4.28
CA TRP A 51 -3.52 -7.48 -3.36
C TRP A 51 -4.13 -6.83 -2.13
N SER A 52 -5.46 -6.90 -1.98
CA SER A 52 -6.11 -6.31 -0.81
C SER A 52 -5.73 -7.03 0.47
N GLU A 53 -5.28 -6.28 1.47
CA GLU A 53 -4.93 -6.76 2.80
C GLU A 53 -5.96 -6.30 3.85
N PRO A 54 -6.08 -7.01 5.00
CA PRO A 54 -6.82 -6.50 6.12
C PRO A 54 -6.21 -5.20 6.65
N GLU A 55 -6.99 -4.14 6.70
CA GLU A 55 -6.52 -2.83 7.14
C GLU A 55 -6.80 -2.61 8.62
N GLY A 56 -5.77 -2.20 9.34
CA GLY A 56 -5.81 -1.88 10.75
C GLY A 56 -5.69 -0.37 11.03
N PRO A 57 -5.65 0.02 12.34
CA PRO A 57 -5.53 1.43 12.73
C PRO A 57 -4.33 2.15 12.14
N TRP A 58 -3.22 1.44 11.90
CA TRP A 58 -2.02 2.02 11.31
C TRP A 58 -2.26 2.46 9.85
N HIS A 59 -2.88 1.61 9.01
CA HIS A 59 -3.26 1.97 7.65
C HIS A 59 -4.20 3.17 7.63
N LEU A 60 -5.25 3.11 8.46
CA LEU A 60 -6.22 4.18 8.56
C LEU A 60 -5.56 5.51 8.94
N GLY A 61 -4.72 5.51 9.98
CA GLY A 61 -4.04 6.71 10.43
C GLY A 61 -3.18 7.37 9.35
N TRP A 62 -2.48 6.57 8.53
CA TRP A 62 -1.72 7.12 7.41
C TRP A 62 -2.62 7.60 6.27
N LYS A 63 -3.66 6.84 5.90
CA LYS A 63 -4.61 7.26 4.87
C LYS A 63 -5.31 8.57 5.22
N GLU A 64 -5.63 8.79 6.50
CA GLU A 64 -6.31 9.99 6.98
C GLU A 64 -5.51 11.28 6.84
N LEU A 65 -4.19 11.20 6.63
CA LEU A 65 -3.36 12.38 6.34
C LEU A 65 -3.56 12.93 4.92
N PHE A 66 -4.26 12.21 4.06
CA PHE A 66 -4.53 12.62 2.68
C PHE A 66 -6.01 12.90 2.47
N ASP A 67 -6.35 13.69 1.46
CA ASP A 67 -7.74 13.90 1.07
C ASP A 67 -8.44 12.60 0.64
N MET A 68 -9.73 12.48 0.87
CA MET A 68 -10.52 11.31 0.48
C MET A 68 -10.41 10.97 -1.01
N SER A 69 -10.24 12.00 -1.85
CA SER A 69 -10.02 11.84 -3.30
C SER A 69 -8.70 11.17 -3.67
N CYS A 70 -7.76 11.07 -2.73
CA CYS A 70 -6.46 10.43 -2.92
C CYS A 70 -6.40 9.01 -2.35
N ARG A 71 -7.36 8.59 -1.51
CA ARG A 71 -7.32 7.31 -0.78
C ARG A 71 -7.96 6.20 -1.58
N GLU A 72 -7.39 5.00 -1.56
CA GLU A 72 -7.92 3.79 -2.21
C GLU A 72 -8.38 4.07 -3.64
N ILE A 73 -7.43 4.41 -4.49
CA ILE A 73 -7.68 4.75 -5.89
C ILE A 73 -7.44 3.54 -6.77
N ALA A 74 -8.49 3.08 -7.44
CA ALA A 74 -8.37 2.01 -8.41
C ALA A 74 -7.65 2.49 -9.68
N LEU A 75 -6.63 1.77 -10.06
CA LEU A 75 -5.86 1.95 -11.27
C LEU A 75 -6.05 0.73 -12.16
N ARG A 76 -6.27 0.95 -13.44
CA ARG A 76 -6.47 -0.13 -14.42
C ARG A 76 -5.46 0.00 -15.54
N ASP A 77 -4.76 -1.09 -15.81
CA ASP A 77 -3.91 -1.19 -16.99
C ASP A 77 -4.81 -1.26 -18.25
N PRO A 78 -4.73 -0.28 -19.15
CA PRO A 78 -5.58 -0.24 -20.33
C PRO A 78 -5.29 -1.36 -21.33
N ALA A 79 -4.08 -1.95 -21.30
CA ALA A 79 -3.69 -3.00 -22.22
C ALA A 79 -4.16 -4.39 -21.78
N THR A 80 -4.15 -4.67 -20.47
CA THR A 80 -4.48 -5.99 -19.91
C THR A 80 -5.85 -6.02 -19.24
N GLY A 81 -6.37 -4.87 -18.83
CA GLY A 81 -7.55 -4.75 -17.97
C GLY A 81 -7.29 -5.09 -16.49
N GLU A 82 -6.04 -5.40 -16.13
CA GLU A 82 -5.60 -5.64 -14.75
C GLU A 82 -5.96 -4.43 -13.87
N LEU A 83 -6.51 -4.69 -12.69
CA LEU A 83 -6.98 -3.66 -11.78
C LEU A 83 -6.38 -3.86 -10.39
N HIS A 84 -5.76 -2.81 -9.88
CA HIS A 84 -5.30 -2.75 -8.50
C HIS A 84 -5.68 -1.42 -7.85
N ARG A 85 -5.77 -1.42 -6.53
CA ARG A 85 -6.16 -0.24 -5.76
C ARG A 85 -4.98 0.24 -4.93
N ALA A 86 -4.43 1.38 -5.34
CA ALA A 86 -3.39 2.07 -4.58
C ALA A 86 -3.95 2.54 -3.22
N ASP A 87 -3.20 2.35 -2.14
CA ASP A 87 -3.58 2.87 -0.83
C ASP A 87 -3.77 4.38 -0.85
N VAL A 88 -2.81 5.08 -1.46
CA VAL A 88 -2.89 6.52 -1.70
C VAL A 88 -2.32 6.85 -3.07
N LEU A 89 -3.02 7.69 -3.83
CA LEU A 89 -2.55 8.29 -5.08
C LEU A 89 -2.63 9.81 -4.98
N VAL A 90 -1.50 10.49 -4.99
CA VAL A 90 -1.44 11.96 -5.01
C VAL A 90 -1.03 12.48 -6.38
N GLY A 91 -1.50 13.68 -6.73
CA GLY A 91 -1.15 14.34 -7.99
C GLY A 91 -1.68 13.63 -9.23
N SER A 92 -2.80 12.92 -9.13
CA SER A 92 -3.45 12.24 -10.26
C SER A 92 -3.66 13.22 -11.44
N GLY A 93 -3.39 12.75 -12.66
CA GLY A 93 -3.48 13.57 -13.87
C GLY A 93 -2.28 14.50 -14.11
N THR A 94 -1.23 14.43 -13.30
CA THR A 94 0.01 15.19 -13.49
C THR A 94 1.21 14.28 -13.72
N PRO A 95 2.32 14.79 -14.30
CA PRO A 95 3.57 14.03 -14.44
C PRO A 95 4.20 13.62 -13.09
N MET A 96 3.72 14.18 -11.99
CA MET A 96 4.18 13.90 -10.63
C MET A 96 3.26 12.94 -9.88
N ALA A 97 2.29 12.33 -10.57
CA ALA A 97 1.39 11.35 -9.96
C ALA A 97 2.18 10.26 -9.22
N THR A 98 1.87 10.09 -7.95
CA THR A 98 2.66 9.26 -7.03
C THR A 98 1.76 8.34 -6.24
N VAL A 99 2.02 7.05 -6.34
CA VAL A 99 1.43 6.00 -5.50
C VAL A 99 2.25 5.85 -4.23
N LEU A 100 1.56 5.80 -3.10
CA LEU A 100 2.13 5.40 -1.81
C LEU A 100 1.41 4.13 -1.35
N GLU A 101 2.15 3.04 -1.24
CA GLU A 101 1.67 1.76 -0.70
C GLU A 101 2.06 1.63 0.77
N LEU A 102 1.11 1.23 1.60
CA LEU A 102 1.27 1.10 3.04
C LEU A 102 1.43 -0.38 3.39
N GLN A 103 2.63 -0.82 3.71
CA GLN A 103 2.93 -2.22 3.99
C GLN A 103 3.09 -2.47 5.49
N HIS A 104 2.15 -3.20 6.07
CA HIS A 104 2.12 -3.53 7.50
C HIS A 104 2.53 -4.98 7.78
N SER A 105 2.18 -5.89 6.90
CA SER A 105 2.46 -7.32 7.01
C SER A 105 3.65 -7.75 6.14
N SER A 106 4.03 -9.02 6.23
CA SER A 106 5.05 -9.57 5.34
C SER A 106 4.51 -9.66 3.92
N ILE A 107 5.33 -9.29 2.95
CA ILE A 107 5.04 -9.40 1.52
C ILE A 107 6.10 -10.29 0.87
N SER A 108 5.70 -11.12 -0.10
CA SER A 108 6.64 -11.91 -0.88
C SER A 108 7.42 -11.04 -1.87
N GLU A 109 8.59 -11.52 -2.31
CA GLU A 109 9.36 -10.83 -3.34
C GLU A 109 8.59 -10.72 -4.65
N ASP A 110 7.92 -11.79 -5.04
CA ASP A 110 7.16 -11.83 -6.28
C ASP A 110 5.99 -10.84 -6.27
N GLU A 111 5.24 -10.79 -5.18
CA GLU A 111 4.14 -9.83 -5.04
C GLU A 111 4.64 -8.39 -5.01
N ARG A 112 5.69 -8.11 -4.24
CA ARG A 112 6.29 -6.78 -4.22
C ARG A 112 6.72 -6.34 -5.62
N ASN A 113 7.42 -7.23 -6.34
CA ASN A 113 7.89 -6.94 -7.71
C ASN A 113 6.72 -6.72 -8.68
N ALA A 114 5.63 -7.49 -8.53
CA ALA A 114 4.42 -7.32 -9.33
C ALA A 114 3.76 -5.97 -9.08
N ARG A 115 3.59 -5.57 -7.81
CA ARG A 115 3.06 -4.24 -7.44
C ARG A 115 3.92 -3.11 -8.00
N GLU A 116 5.24 -3.19 -7.83
CA GLU A 116 6.18 -2.20 -8.36
C GLU A 116 6.12 -2.13 -9.90
N ALA A 117 6.07 -3.26 -10.58
CA ALA A 117 5.97 -3.31 -12.03
C ALA A 117 4.67 -2.70 -12.54
N PHE A 118 3.54 -2.95 -11.85
CA PHE A 118 2.24 -2.38 -12.21
C PHE A 118 2.22 -0.86 -12.05
N TYR A 119 2.50 -0.36 -10.85
CA TYR A 119 2.35 1.07 -10.56
C TYR A 119 3.39 1.94 -11.28
N ARG A 120 4.62 1.46 -11.42
CA ARG A 120 5.71 2.24 -12.05
C ARG A 120 5.58 2.42 -13.55
N ARG A 121 4.62 1.77 -14.21
CA ARG A 121 4.35 2.01 -15.64
C ARG A 121 3.96 3.46 -15.91
N GLU A 122 3.15 4.05 -15.03
CA GLU A 122 2.58 5.38 -15.24
C GLU A 122 2.74 6.32 -14.05
N HIS A 123 3.21 5.82 -12.89
CA HIS A 123 3.27 6.58 -11.64
C HIS A 123 4.65 6.45 -10.98
N ARG A 124 4.99 7.45 -10.21
CA ARG A 124 6.03 7.28 -9.19
C ARG A 124 5.46 6.42 -8.08
N MET A 125 6.31 5.59 -7.46
CA MET A 125 5.86 4.70 -6.39
C MET A 125 6.81 4.75 -5.20
N PHE A 126 6.22 4.79 -4.02
CA PHE A 126 6.93 4.67 -2.75
C PHE A 126 6.23 3.65 -1.85
N TRP A 127 7.02 2.98 -1.04
CA TRP A 127 6.55 2.14 0.04
C TRP A 127 6.68 2.87 1.37
N LEU A 128 5.64 2.80 2.20
CA LEU A 128 5.70 3.11 3.61
C LEU A 128 5.56 1.80 4.38
N VAL A 129 6.64 1.36 5.00
CA VAL A 129 6.70 0.06 5.65
C VAL A 129 6.59 0.23 7.16
N HIS A 130 5.65 -0.49 7.79
CA HIS A 130 5.53 -0.52 9.24
C HIS A 130 6.61 -1.41 9.86
N ILE A 131 7.53 -0.81 10.59
CA ILE A 131 8.61 -1.52 11.27
C ILE A 131 8.18 -1.82 12.71
N HIS A 132 7.78 -3.07 12.96
CA HIS A 132 7.42 -3.51 14.32
C HIS A 132 8.63 -3.66 15.22
N SER A 133 9.76 -4.11 14.67
CA SER A 133 11.05 -4.17 15.33
C SER A 133 12.16 -4.15 14.28
N GLU A 134 13.31 -3.60 14.63
CA GLU A 134 14.45 -3.54 13.72
C GLU A 134 14.90 -4.93 13.26
N SER A 135 14.99 -5.89 14.17
CA SER A 135 15.41 -7.25 13.86
C SER A 135 14.44 -7.95 12.90
N SER A 136 13.13 -7.78 13.07
CA SER A 136 12.13 -8.31 12.17
C SER A 136 12.22 -7.67 10.79
N PHE A 137 12.40 -6.35 10.73
CA PHE A 137 12.50 -5.61 9.48
C PHE A 137 13.73 -6.00 8.66
N LEU A 138 14.90 -6.14 9.29
CA LEU A 138 16.15 -6.52 8.62
C LEU A 138 16.07 -7.92 7.99
N GLY A 139 15.24 -8.81 8.52
CA GLY A 139 14.95 -10.12 7.92
C GLY A 139 13.96 -10.11 6.77
N THR A 140 13.33 -8.99 6.46
CA THR A 140 12.39 -8.85 5.33
C THR A 140 13.12 -8.53 4.03
N TYR A 141 12.42 -8.71 2.90
CA TYR A 141 12.94 -8.28 1.60
C TYR A 141 13.19 -6.77 1.54
N PHE A 142 12.42 -5.97 2.22
CA PHE A 142 12.66 -4.54 2.32
C PHE A 142 13.98 -4.25 3.04
N GLY A 143 14.19 -4.85 4.21
CA GLY A 143 15.42 -4.68 4.97
C GLY A 143 16.66 -5.19 4.21
N MET A 144 16.56 -6.37 3.61
CA MET A 144 17.65 -6.96 2.83
C MET A 144 18.00 -6.20 1.56
N SER A 145 17.12 -5.36 1.06
CA SER A 145 17.32 -4.55 -0.14
C SER A 145 17.82 -3.12 0.16
N LEU A 146 18.02 -2.77 1.42
CA LEU A 146 18.56 -1.46 1.80
C LEU A 146 20.08 -1.45 1.74
N ASP A 147 20.65 -0.31 1.31
CA ASP A 147 22.08 -0.04 1.44
C ASP A 147 22.37 0.40 2.88
N PHE A 148 23.17 -0.40 3.59
CA PHE A 148 23.57 -0.08 4.98
C PHE A 148 24.51 1.13 5.09
N LYS A 149 24.92 1.74 4.00
CA LYS A 149 25.59 3.04 4.03
C LYS A 149 24.55 4.15 4.24
N SER A 150 24.10 4.28 5.47
CA SER A 150 23.18 5.34 5.85
C SER A 150 23.81 6.72 5.63
N ARG A 151 23.02 7.65 5.07
CA ARG A 151 23.30 9.06 5.16
C ARG A 151 22.46 9.64 6.27
N VAL A 152 23.06 10.42 7.14
CA VAL A 152 22.31 11.21 8.11
C VAL A 152 21.93 12.53 7.42
N VAL A 153 20.65 12.85 7.46
CA VAL A 153 20.11 14.14 7.02
C VAL A 153 19.47 14.85 8.20
N ASN A 154 19.66 16.14 8.29
CA ASN A 154 18.98 16.96 9.29
C ASN A 154 17.78 17.65 8.63
N LEU A 155 16.58 17.40 9.16
CA LEU A 155 15.34 18.02 8.74
C LEU A 155 14.69 18.67 9.97
N ASP A 156 14.56 19.98 9.96
CA ASP A 156 13.96 20.77 11.05
C ASP A 156 14.57 20.47 12.43
N GLY A 157 15.89 20.35 12.49
CA GLY A 157 16.63 20.10 13.73
C GLY A 157 16.60 18.65 14.22
N LYS A 158 15.99 17.73 13.47
CA LYS A 158 15.99 16.29 13.76
C LYS A 158 16.88 15.55 12.78
N GLU A 159 17.68 14.63 13.30
CA GLU A 159 18.52 13.76 12.49
C GLU A 159 17.74 12.50 12.07
N PHE A 160 17.81 12.18 10.78
CA PHE A 160 17.23 10.98 10.19
C PHE A 160 18.31 10.19 9.46
N ALA A 161 18.36 8.89 9.72
CA ALA A 161 19.14 7.97 8.90
C ALA A 161 18.36 7.60 7.64
N ILE A 162 18.90 7.92 6.48
CA ILE A 162 18.31 7.54 5.19
C ILE A 162 19.11 6.39 4.61
N MET A 163 18.42 5.28 4.34
CA MET A 163 18.98 4.14 3.63
C MET A 163 18.48 4.13 2.19
N ARG A 164 19.36 3.78 1.27
CA ARG A 164 19.02 3.70 -0.14
C ARG A 164 18.41 2.35 -0.46
N TRP A 165 17.24 2.34 -1.09
CA TRP A 165 16.67 1.16 -1.71
C TRP A 165 17.49 0.74 -2.94
N MET A 166 18.01 -0.48 -2.95
CA MET A 166 18.85 -1.01 -4.04
C MET A 166 18.07 -1.92 -5.00
N GLY A 167 16.79 -2.16 -4.71
CA GLY A 167 15.98 -3.09 -5.49
C GLY A 167 16.33 -4.56 -5.22
N PRO A 168 15.68 -5.49 -5.92
CA PRO A 168 15.94 -6.92 -5.79
C PRO A 168 17.29 -7.25 -6.42
N ASN A 169 18.36 -7.21 -5.63
CA ASN A 169 19.70 -7.51 -6.09
C ASN A 169 20.23 -8.76 -5.37
N LYS A 170 20.27 -9.89 -6.07
CA LYS A 170 20.82 -11.15 -5.54
C LYS A 170 22.25 -10.99 -5.00
N GLN A 171 23.06 -10.16 -5.64
CA GLN A 171 24.43 -9.92 -5.20
C GLN A 171 24.47 -9.17 -3.85
N PHE A 172 23.50 -8.29 -3.61
CA PHE A 172 23.38 -7.59 -2.34
C PHE A 172 22.98 -8.55 -1.20
N ILE A 173 22.02 -9.43 -1.44
CA ILE A 173 21.58 -10.45 -0.48
C ILE A 173 22.75 -11.39 -0.13
N GLU A 174 23.52 -11.83 -1.11
CA GLU A 174 24.70 -12.67 -0.89
C GLU A 174 25.80 -11.93 -0.13
N LYS A 175 26.06 -10.68 -0.46
CA LYS A 175 27.04 -9.84 0.23
C LYS A 175 26.66 -9.58 1.67
N TRP A 176 25.37 -9.36 1.95
CA TRP A 176 24.84 -9.19 3.29
C TRP A 176 24.97 -10.50 4.11
N LYS A 177 24.60 -11.63 3.54
CA LYS A 177 24.77 -12.96 4.18
C LYS A 177 26.22 -13.23 4.58
N ARG A 178 27.18 -12.85 3.74
CA ARG A 178 28.62 -12.98 4.05
C ARG A 178 29.10 -12.01 5.13
N ALA A 179 28.51 -10.84 5.24
CA ALA A 179 28.87 -9.85 6.27
C ALA A 179 28.24 -10.15 7.63
N ALA A 180 27.14 -10.93 7.67
CA ALA A 180 26.44 -11.34 8.88
C ALA A 180 26.88 -12.72 9.43
N ALA A 181 27.75 -13.44 8.72
CA ALA A 181 28.37 -14.70 9.13
C ALA A 181 29.77 -14.47 9.67
#